data_36b49bfaef3677166705ff45b2e1aa27
#
_entry.id   36b49bfaef3677166705ff45b2e1aa27
#
_cell.length_a   1.000
_cell.length_b   1.000
_cell.length_c   1.000
_cell.angle_alpha   90.00
_cell.angle_beta   90.00
_cell.angle_gamma   90.00
#
_symmetry.space_group_name_H-M   'P 1'
#
loop_
_entity.id
_entity.type
_entity.pdbx_description
1 polymer ?
#
loop_
_entity_poly.entity_id
_entity_poly.type
_entity_poly.pdbx_seq_one_letter_code
_entity_poly.pdbx_strand_id
1 'polypeptide(L)'
;MNCKWGLQATWVAIAGLLVAGCDGKAKTGDGAPPPAKVEKEQDVNVIQVDHPEQFPLVKVVEYTTTSRLNVTGTVSPDISRTVPVISLATGRVVEIRARLGDTVEKGQVLLRVQSADIAGAFSDYRKAVADEVLARKMLERSQVLYDKGAISLSNLQLAQDTEDKAKVDVETTLEHLRVLGVDKDHPSGIVEIKAPVSGVITDQQVTNAAGVQGLTGANPFTISDLSSVWILCDVYENDLADVHVGENADIRLNAYPDKLYTGKISNIGPILDPNIRTAKVRVQVANPALLMRVGMFVTATFHGQRKERVAAVPASAILHLHDRDWVYVPAGRGRFRRVEVRAGANLPDKEQEVLSGIEPGQEVVTNALVLQNTAEQ
;
A
#
# COMPACT_ATOMS: atom_id res chain seq x y z
N MET A 1 -30.79 -1.56 -39.78
CA MET A 1 -30.50 -0.83 -41.03
C MET A 1 -29.23 -1.39 -41.62
N ASN A 2 -29.40 -2.04 -42.76
CA ASN A 2 -28.38 -2.74 -43.55
C ASN A 2 -27.35 -1.79 -44.16
N CYS A 3 -26.09 -2.21 -44.26
CA CYS A 3 -25.30 -1.97 -45.47
C CYS A 3 -24.17 -3.02 -45.57
N LYS A 4 -24.41 -3.96 -46.50
CA LYS A 4 -23.45 -4.83 -47.15
C LYS A 4 -22.76 -4.05 -48.28
N TRP A 5 -21.48 -4.32 -48.53
CA TRP A 5 -20.76 -4.21 -49.83
C TRP A 5 -19.41 -4.81 -49.59
N GLY A 6 -18.81 -5.74 -50.31
CA GLY A 6 -19.03 -6.30 -51.63
C GLY A 6 -17.64 -6.73 -52.14
N LEU A 7 -17.54 -8.03 -52.47
CA LEU A 7 -16.42 -8.68 -53.18
C LEU A 7 -15.98 -7.92 -54.43
N GLN A 8 -14.65 -7.91 -54.73
CA GLN A 8 -14.21 -8.17 -56.13
C GLN A 8 -12.81 -8.81 -56.17
N ALA A 9 -12.80 -10.02 -56.65
CA ALA A 9 -11.64 -10.76 -57.11
C ALA A 9 -11.26 -10.28 -58.51
N THR A 10 -9.97 -10.06 -58.78
CA THR A 10 -9.45 -9.95 -60.15
C THR A 10 -8.32 -10.93 -60.38
N TRP A 11 -8.61 -11.92 -61.17
CA TRP A 11 -7.69 -12.80 -61.84
C TRP A 11 -7.02 -12.04 -62.99
N VAL A 12 -5.67 -12.12 -63.12
CA VAL A 12 -4.95 -11.82 -64.38
C VAL A 12 -4.05 -13.00 -64.65
N ALA A 13 -4.48 -13.72 -65.69
CA ALA A 13 -3.67 -14.71 -66.41
C ALA A 13 -2.83 -13.96 -67.46
N ILE A 14 -1.52 -14.18 -67.56
CA ILE A 14 -0.72 -13.80 -68.72
C ILE A 14 0.09 -14.98 -69.19
N ALA A 15 -0.08 -15.23 -70.43
CA ALA A 15 0.37 -16.29 -71.30
C ALA A 15 1.89 -16.35 -71.48
N GLY A 16 2.33 -17.58 -71.80
CA GLY A 16 3.71 -17.87 -72.17
C GLY A 16 4.18 -17.27 -73.45
N LEU A 17 5.48 -17.11 -73.56
CA LEU A 17 6.19 -16.95 -74.80
C LEU A 17 7.41 -17.89 -74.79
N LEU A 18 7.30 -18.92 -75.63
CA LEU A 18 8.40 -19.76 -76.10
C LEU A 18 9.28 -18.95 -77.05
N VAL A 19 10.55 -18.83 -76.79
CA VAL A 19 11.56 -18.54 -77.83
C VAL A 19 12.62 -19.60 -77.78
N ALA A 20 12.63 -20.37 -78.81
CA ALA A 20 13.70 -21.29 -79.19
C ALA A 20 14.84 -20.51 -79.82
N GLY A 21 16.05 -20.94 -79.53
CA GLY A 21 17.11 -20.51 -80.44
C GLY A 21 18.50 -20.50 -79.87
N CYS A 22 19.30 -21.35 -80.45
CA CYS A 22 20.74 -21.32 -80.74
C CYS A 22 21.65 -22.03 -79.78
N ASP A 23 21.98 -23.20 -80.26
CA ASP A 23 23.22 -23.96 -80.08
C ASP A 23 24.49 -23.14 -80.34
N GLY A 24 25.25 -22.91 -79.30
CA GLY A 24 26.55 -22.27 -79.38
C GLY A 24 27.52 -22.99 -78.46
N LYS A 25 28.26 -23.97 -79.02
CA LYS A 25 29.41 -24.60 -78.36
C LYS A 25 30.45 -23.49 -77.99
N ALA A 26 30.48 -23.14 -76.72
CA ALA A 26 31.60 -22.38 -76.14
C ALA A 26 32.55 -23.36 -75.47
N LYS A 27 33.80 -23.26 -75.85
CA LYS A 27 34.97 -24.01 -75.37
C LYS A 27 35.10 -23.82 -73.82
N THR A 28 35.29 -24.95 -73.15
CA THR A 28 35.76 -25.03 -71.75
C THR A 28 37.12 -24.33 -71.66
N GLY A 29 37.07 -23.11 -71.07
CA GLY A 29 38.26 -22.43 -70.60
C GLY A 29 38.43 -22.68 -69.09
N ASP A 30 39.55 -23.25 -68.72
CA ASP A 30 40.05 -23.38 -67.37
C ASP A 30 39.96 -22.04 -66.63
N GLY A 31 39.18 -21.99 -65.51
CA GLY A 31 39.08 -20.78 -64.70
C GLY A 31 37.97 -20.84 -63.69
N ALA A 32 37.70 -22.01 -63.16
CA ALA A 32 36.85 -22.04 -61.95
C ALA A 32 37.64 -21.36 -60.81
N PRO A 33 37.07 -20.35 -60.15
CA PRO A 33 37.69 -19.80 -58.96
C PRO A 33 37.82 -20.93 -57.89
N PRO A 34 38.95 -20.94 -57.14
CA PRO A 34 39.17 -21.92 -56.15
C PRO A 34 37.96 -21.91 -55.13
N PRO A 35 37.57 -23.09 -54.65
CA PRO A 35 36.46 -23.17 -53.67
C PRO A 35 36.81 -22.25 -52.52
N ALA A 36 35.87 -21.37 -52.18
CA ALA A 36 36.01 -20.50 -51.01
C ALA A 36 36.30 -21.40 -49.79
N LYS A 37 37.51 -21.23 -49.21
CA LYS A 37 37.79 -21.79 -47.90
C LYS A 37 36.82 -21.14 -46.95
N VAL A 38 35.82 -21.88 -46.49
CA VAL A 38 35.01 -21.51 -45.36
C VAL A 38 35.94 -21.61 -44.15
N GLU A 39 36.54 -20.50 -43.76
CA GLU A 39 37.15 -20.38 -42.44
C GLU A 39 36.01 -20.47 -41.47
N LYS A 40 36.05 -21.45 -40.57
CA LYS A 40 35.09 -21.52 -39.44
C LYS A 40 35.19 -20.20 -38.71
N GLU A 41 34.15 -19.42 -38.74
CA GLU A 41 34.00 -18.22 -37.93
C GLU A 41 34.40 -18.57 -36.50
N GLN A 42 35.42 -17.90 -35.96
CA GLN A 42 35.81 -18.12 -34.56
C GLN A 42 34.61 -17.75 -33.71
N ASP A 43 34.18 -18.70 -32.89
CA ASP A 43 33.07 -18.46 -31.98
C ASP A 43 33.46 -17.28 -31.06
N VAL A 44 32.79 -16.15 -31.22
CA VAL A 44 33.05 -14.87 -30.51
C VAL A 44 33.00 -15.05 -28.99
N ASN A 45 32.38 -16.14 -28.53
CA ASN A 45 32.24 -16.48 -27.12
C ASN A 45 33.40 -17.34 -26.59
N VAL A 46 34.39 -17.72 -27.41
CA VAL A 46 35.52 -18.52 -26.98
C VAL A 46 36.78 -17.70 -27.02
N ILE A 47 37.38 -17.51 -25.85
CA ILE A 47 38.65 -16.80 -25.67
C ILE A 47 39.77 -17.83 -25.52
N GLN A 48 40.88 -17.64 -26.19
CA GLN A 48 42.10 -18.44 -26.07
C GLN A 48 43.15 -17.59 -25.36
N VAL A 49 43.80 -18.14 -24.34
CA VAL A 49 44.90 -17.48 -23.63
C VAL A 49 46.16 -18.35 -23.65
N ASP A 50 47.33 -17.70 -23.69
CA ASP A 50 48.62 -18.37 -23.76
C ASP A 50 49.02 -19.00 -22.42
N HIS A 51 48.60 -18.41 -21.30
CA HIS A 51 48.91 -18.81 -19.93
C HIS A 51 47.66 -19.14 -19.11
N PRO A 52 46.96 -20.27 -19.38
CA PRO A 52 45.71 -20.63 -18.70
C PRO A 52 45.88 -20.91 -17.19
N GLU A 53 47.08 -21.23 -16.75
CA GLU A 53 47.44 -21.45 -15.34
C GLU A 53 47.29 -20.22 -14.44
N GLN A 54 47.24 -19.02 -15.04
CA GLN A 54 47.05 -17.76 -14.31
C GLN A 54 45.57 -17.53 -13.91
N PHE A 55 44.66 -18.33 -14.46
CA PHE A 55 43.23 -18.22 -14.22
C PHE A 55 42.71 -19.39 -13.40
N PRO A 56 42.76 -19.31 -12.04
CA PRO A 56 42.33 -20.41 -11.20
C PRO A 56 40.83 -20.65 -11.41
N LEU A 57 40.51 -21.94 -11.41
CA LEU A 57 39.12 -22.43 -11.50
C LEU A 57 38.55 -22.67 -10.12
N VAL A 58 37.27 -22.37 -9.96
CA VAL A 58 36.50 -22.69 -8.78
C VAL A 58 35.29 -23.50 -9.18
N LYS A 59 34.91 -24.47 -8.36
CA LYS A 59 33.68 -25.23 -8.57
C LYS A 59 32.47 -24.44 -8.11
N VAL A 60 31.44 -24.43 -8.93
CA VAL A 60 30.13 -23.91 -8.57
C VAL A 60 29.58 -24.71 -7.42
N VAL A 61 29.28 -24.08 -6.31
CA VAL A 61 28.76 -24.71 -5.10
C VAL A 61 27.24 -24.67 -5.11
N GLU A 62 26.60 -25.72 -4.59
CA GLU A 62 25.16 -25.70 -4.31
C GLU A 62 24.91 -24.97 -3.00
N TYR A 63 24.16 -23.88 -3.06
CA TYR A 63 23.75 -23.10 -1.89
C TYR A 63 22.24 -23.21 -1.70
N THR A 64 21.81 -23.43 -0.46
CA THR A 64 20.39 -23.48 -0.13
C THR A 64 19.95 -22.11 0.37
N THR A 65 19.14 -21.42 -0.42
CA THR A 65 18.51 -20.14 -0.05
C THR A 65 17.02 -20.34 0.19
N THR A 66 16.39 -19.35 0.80
CA THR A 66 14.92 -19.29 0.88
C THR A 66 14.39 -18.43 -0.26
N SER A 67 13.27 -18.81 -0.82
CA SER A 67 12.58 -17.99 -1.84
C SER A 67 12.37 -16.58 -1.32
N ARG A 68 12.63 -15.57 -2.16
CA ARG A 68 12.45 -14.15 -1.85
C ARG A 68 11.55 -13.54 -2.89
N LEU A 69 10.42 -13.02 -2.44
CA LEU A 69 9.47 -12.35 -3.30
C LEU A 69 9.52 -10.84 -3.03
N ASN A 70 9.89 -10.07 -4.03
CA ASN A 70 9.88 -8.60 -3.98
C ASN A 70 8.56 -8.08 -4.54
N VAL A 71 7.83 -7.36 -3.71
CA VAL A 71 6.53 -6.78 -4.07
C VAL A 71 6.50 -5.29 -3.74
N THR A 72 5.71 -4.55 -4.48
CA THR A 72 5.45 -3.15 -4.18
C THR A 72 4.24 -3.02 -3.26
N GLY A 73 4.25 -1.99 -2.43
CA GLY A 73 3.15 -1.71 -1.53
C GLY A 73 3.05 -0.24 -1.17
N THR A 74 2.02 0.10 -0.44
CA THR A 74 1.77 1.44 0.06
C THR A 74 1.54 1.44 1.57
N VAL A 75 2.03 2.51 2.22
CA VAL A 75 1.78 2.73 3.65
C VAL A 75 0.33 3.16 3.83
N SER A 76 -0.40 2.46 4.68
CA SER A 76 -1.79 2.72 5.05
C SER A 76 -1.92 2.83 6.57
N PRO A 77 -2.86 3.61 7.11
CA PRO A 77 -3.10 3.62 8.54
C PRO A 77 -3.69 2.28 8.98
N ASP A 78 -3.44 1.92 10.23
CA ASP A 78 -4.12 0.79 10.88
C ASP A 78 -5.58 1.19 11.15
N ILE A 79 -6.52 0.57 10.44
CA ILE A 79 -7.96 0.86 10.58
C ILE A 79 -8.45 0.60 12.00
N SER A 80 -7.88 -0.38 12.72
CA SER A 80 -8.26 -0.67 14.10
C SER A 80 -7.85 0.44 15.08
N ARG A 81 -6.93 1.31 14.68
CA ARG A 81 -6.43 2.46 15.44
C ARG A 81 -6.86 3.79 14.82
N THR A 82 -7.82 3.74 13.91
CA THR A 82 -8.34 4.90 13.20
C THR A 82 -9.74 5.21 13.71
N VAL A 83 -9.93 6.43 14.21
CA VAL A 83 -11.20 6.86 14.83
C VAL A 83 -11.74 8.06 14.06
N PRO A 84 -12.94 7.94 13.46
CA PRO A 84 -13.61 9.08 12.87
C PRO A 84 -14.10 10.03 13.97
N VAL A 85 -13.94 11.32 13.77
CA VAL A 85 -14.51 12.36 14.62
C VAL A 85 -15.92 12.63 14.13
N ILE A 86 -16.89 12.43 15.00
CA ILE A 86 -18.31 12.61 14.66
C ILE A 86 -18.79 13.92 15.28
N SER A 87 -19.57 14.70 14.53
CA SER A 87 -20.32 15.83 15.09
C SER A 87 -21.63 15.33 15.67
N LEU A 88 -21.93 15.73 16.88
CA LEU A 88 -23.22 15.42 17.53
C LEU A 88 -24.32 16.42 17.15
N ALA A 89 -23.95 17.62 16.70
CA ALA A 89 -24.89 18.69 16.35
C ALA A 89 -24.75 19.08 14.88
N THR A 90 -25.88 19.44 14.27
CA THR A 90 -25.92 20.01 12.93
C THR A 90 -25.69 21.51 13.03
N GLY A 91 -24.84 22.04 12.15
CA GLY A 91 -24.57 23.48 12.17
C GLY A 91 -23.52 23.93 11.17
N ARG A 92 -23.12 25.19 11.30
CA ARG A 92 -22.11 25.82 10.47
C ARG A 92 -20.79 25.92 11.22
N VAL A 93 -19.70 25.54 10.55
CA VAL A 93 -18.33 25.68 11.09
C VAL A 93 -17.97 27.17 11.17
N VAL A 94 -17.63 27.62 12.38
CA VAL A 94 -17.19 29.01 12.65
C VAL A 94 -15.69 29.11 12.83
N GLU A 95 -15.03 28.05 13.30
CA GLU A 95 -13.59 28.03 13.53
C GLU A 95 -13.05 26.61 13.37
N ILE A 96 -11.91 26.47 12.68
CA ILE A 96 -11.13 25.24 12.59
C ILE A 96 -9.79 25.48 13.27
N ARG A 97 -9.46 24.67 14.28
CA ARG A 97 -8.24 24.78 15.10
C ARG A 97 -7.19 23.73 14.77
N ALA A 98 -7.59 22.65 14.11
CA ALA A 98 -6.69 21.59 13.73
C ALA A 98 -6.82 21.30 12.23
N ARG A 99 -5.74 20.87 11.60
CA ARG A 99 -5.64 20.67 10.15
C ARG A 99 -5.12 19.27 9.85
N LEU A 100 -5.27 18.86 8.59
CA LEU A 100 -4.70 17.62 8.09
C LEU A 100 -3.19 17.55 8.39
N GLY A 101 -2.75 16.45 8.99
CA GLY A 101 -1.35 16.22 9.37
C GLY A 101 -0.97 16.68 10.77
N ASP A 102 -1.83 17.43 11.47
CA ASP A 102 -1.58 17.87 12.84
C ASP A 102 -1.65 16.69 13.81
N THR A 103 -0.77 16.70 14.82
CA THR A 103 -0.86 15.80 15.96
C THR A 103 -1.76 16.42 17.00
N VAL A 104 -2.73 15.66 17.48
CA VAL A 104 -3.74 16.11 18.45
C VAL A 104 -3.79 15.20 19.67
N GLU A 105 -4.14 15.77 20.81
CA GLU A 105 -4.35 15.05 22.07
C GLU A 105 -5.84 14.78 22.31
N LYS A 106 -6.14 13.72 23.03
CA LYS A 106 -7.51 13.41 23.45
C LYS A 106 -8.11 14.60 24.23
N GLY A 107 -9.30 15.05 23.81
CA GLY A 107 -9.99 16.19 24.40
C GLY A 107 -9.61 17.54 23.80
N GLN A 108 -8.61 17.63 22.92
CA GLN A 108 -8.25 18.86 22.22
C GLN A 108 -9.39 19.30 21.30
N VAL A 109 -9.70 20.61 21.29
CA VAL A 109 -10.72 21.19 20.41
C VAL A 109 -10.19 21.24 18.98
N LEU A 110 -10.91 20.58 18.07
CA LEU A 110 -10.56 20.52 16.64
C LEU A 110 -11.26 21.59 15.82
N LEU A 111 -12.54 21.80 16.08
CA LEU A 111 -13.34 22.82 15.42
C LEU A 111 -14.50 23.28 16.29
N ARG A 112 -15.09 24.42 15.94
CA ARG A 112 -16.28 24.96 16.56
C ARG A 112 -17.40 25.08 15.55
N VAL A 113 -18.59 24.64 15.94
CA VAL A 113 -19.80 24.62 15.11
C VAL A 113 -20.87 25.47 15.77
N GLN A 114 -21.42 26.41 15.04
CA GLN A 114 -22.62 27.13 15.45
C GLN A 114 -23.85 26.30 15.06
N SER A 115 -24.66 25.90 16.05
CA SER A 115 -25.79 25.01 15.88
C SER A 115 -27.10 25.65 16.31
N ALA A 116 -28.10 25.55 15.44
CA ALA A 116 -29.47 25.92 15.79
C ALA A 116 -30.14 24.90 16.74
N ASP A 117 -29.74 23.63 16.66
CA ASP A 117 -30.27 22.56 17.51
C ASP A 117 -29.99 22.85 18.99
N ILE A 118 -28.81 23.41 19.29
CA ILE A 118 -28.43 23.82 20.66
C ILE A 118 -29.27 24.99 21.15
N ALA A 119 -29.49 25.98 20.28
CA ALA A 119 -30.33 27.11 20.64
C ALA A 119 -31.76 26.66 20.98
N GLY A 120 -32.29 25.67 20.22
CA GLY A 120 -33.55 25.01 20.47
C GLY A 120 -33.57 24.26 21.81
N ALA A 121 -32.63 23.34 22.01
CA ALA A 121 -32.53 22.54 23.24
C ALA A 121 -32.35 23.41 24.48
N PHE A 122 -31.58 24.50 24.38
CA PHE A 122 -31.42 25.45 25.47
C PHE A 122 -32.72 26.23 25.77
N SER A 123 -33.45 26.60 24.72
CA SER A 123 -34.77 27.24 24.89
C SER A 123 -35.75 26.31 25.62
N ASP A 124 -35.75 25.00 25.24
CA ASP A 124 -36.65 24.00 25.88
C ASP A 124 -36.25 23.74 27.32
N TYR A 125 -34.95 23.65 27.63
CA TYR A 125 -34.49 23.57 29.02
C TYR A 125 -34.93 24.78 29.84
N ARG A 126 -34.81 26.01 29.34
CA ARG A 126 -35.27 27.21 30.05
C ARG A 126 -36.77 27.25 30.30
N LYS A 127 -37.57 26.77 29.33
CA LYS A 127 -39.01 26.64 29.50
C LYS A 127 -39.31 25.62 30.60
N ALA A 128 -38.70 24.43 30.54
CA ALA A 128 -38.91 23.38 31.55
C ALA A 128 -38.59 23.88 32.98
N VAL A 129 -37.47 24.62 33.14
CA VAL A 129 -37.09 25.23 34.42
C VAL A 129 -38.13 26.26 34.89
N ALA A 130 -38.65 27.09 33.96
CA ALA A 130 -39.69 28.07 34.34
C ALA A 130 -41.02 27.39 34.74
N ASP A 131 -41.40 26.33 34.04
CA ASP A 131 -42.60 25.56 34.33
C ASP A 131 -42.48 24.83 35.68
N GLU A 132 -41.29 24.23 35.99
CA GLU A 132 -41.01 23.63 37.29
C GLU A 132 -41.12 24.64 38.43
N VAL A 133 -40.52 25.83 38.29
CA VAL A 133 -40.62 26.90 39.28
C VAL A 133 -42.07 27.31 39.53
N LEU A 134 -42.90 27.37 38.48
CA LEU A 134 -44.33 27.66 38.61
C LEU A 134 -45.06 26.55 39.32
N ALA A 135 -44.87 25.30 38.91
CA ALA A 135 -45.49 24.11 39.48
C ALA A 135 -45.18 23.96 40.99
N ARG A 136 -43.91 24.15 41.36
CA ARG A 136 -43.45 24.13 42.76
C ARG A 136 -44.13 25.19 43.58
N LYS A 137 -44.24 26.42 43.10
CA LYS A 137 -44.98 27.50 43.81
C LYS A 137 -46.48 27.17 43.95
N MET A 138 -47.06 26.51 42.95
CA MET A 138 -48.45 26.07 43.02
C MET A 138 -48.62 24.94 44.08
N LEU A 139 -47.70 23.98 44.12
CA LEU A 139 -47.69 22.92 45.13
C LEU A 139 -47.52 23.49 46.54
N GLU A 140 -46.54 24.37 46.76
CA GLU A 140 -46.34 25.07 48.05
C GLU A 140 -47.64 25.78 48.53
N ARG A 141 -48.31 26.47 47.60
CA ARG A 141 -49.56 27.16 47.89
C ARG A 141 -50.65 26.13 48.20
N SER A 142 -50.79 25.06 47.43
CA SER A 142 -51.81 24.01 47.65
C SER A 142 -51.59 23.29 48.97
N GLN A 143 -50.33 23.06 49.36
CA GLN A 143 -49.99 22.47 50.64
C GLN A 143 -50.55 23.35 51.84
N VAL A 144 -50.27 24.67 51.78
CA VAL A 144 -50.75 25.60 52.80
C VAL A 144 -52.31 25.64 52.89
N LEU A 145 -52.98 25.63 51.72
CA LEU A 145 -54.43 25.63 51.64
C LEU A 145 -55.04 24.33 52.17
N TYR A 146 -54.45 23.19 51.89
CA TYR A 146 -54.82 21.89 52.38
C TYR A 146 -54.68 21.80 53.89
N ASP A 147 -53.60 22.24 54.47
CA ASP A 147 -53.32 22.27 55.89
C ASP A 147 -54.35 23.13 56.66
N LYS A 148 -54.96 24.12 55.98
CA LYS A 148 -56.04 24.96 56.52
C LYS A 148 -57.42 24.43 56.16
N GLY A 149 -57.57 23.29 55.55
CA GLY A 149 -58.87 22.69 55.18
C GLY A 149 -59.56 23.37 53.99
N ALA A 150 -58.87 24.24 53.22
CA ALA A 150 -59.47 25.03 52.15
C ALA A 150 -59.55 24.32 50.76
N ILE A 151 -58.79 23.23 50.56
CA ILE A 151 -58.85 22.39 49.36
C ILE A 151 -58.91 20.91 49.71
N SER A 152 -59.35 20.08 48.73
CA SER A 152 -59.36 18.62 48.87
C SER A 152 -58.01 17.97 48.75
N LEU A 153 -57.82 16.76 49.29
CA LEU A 153 -56.61 15.96 49.08
C LEU A 153 -56.34 15.71 47.58
N SER A 154 -57.40 15.49 46.80
CA SER A 154 -57.26 15.30 45.34
C SER A 154 -56.63 16.51 44.65
N ASN A 155 -56.94 17.74 45.05
CA ASN A 155 -56.35 18.94 44.50
C ASN A 155 -54.88 19.09 44.90
N LEU A 156 -54.52 18.71 46.14
CA LEU A 156 -53.10 18.67 46.54
C LEU A 156 -52.33 17.63 45.74
N GLN A 157 -52.83 16.42 45.56
CA GLN A 157 -52.21 15.36 44.77
C GLN A 157 -52.05 15.78 43.34
N LEU A 158 -53.01 16.47 42.71
CA LEU A 158 -52.87 17.01 41.35
C LEU A 158 -51.73 18.03 41.24
N ALA A 159 -51.61 18.91 42.25
CA ALA A 159 -50.51 19.88 42.28
C ALA A 159 -49.14 19.18 42.44
N GLN A 160 -49.08 18.09 43.20
CA GLN A 160 -47.90 17.28 43.42
C GLN A 160 -47.50 16.55 42.13
N ASP A 161 -48.45 15.86 41.46
CA ASP A 161 -48.23 15.20 40.16
C ASP A 161 -47.75 16.18 39.08
N THR A 162 -48.25 17.44 39.12
CA THR A 162 -47.84 18.48 38.16
C THR A 162 -46.40 18.91 38.38
N GLU A 163 -45.98 19.06 39.63
CA GLU A 163 -44.59 19.43 39.97
C GLU A 163 -43.65 18.28 39.70
N ASP A 164 -44.04 17.03 40.01
CA ASP A 164 -43.24 15.85 39.71
C ASP A 164 -42.98 15.71 38.17
N LYS A 165 -44.00 15.94 37.35
CA LYS A 165 -43.87 15.95 35.88
C LYS A 165 -42.92 17.05 35.41
N ALA A 166 -43.06 18.26 35.95
CA ALA A 166 -42.20 19.38 35.58
C ALA A 166 -40.73 19.14 35.96
N LYS A 167 -40.45 18.44 37.07
CA LYS A 167 -39.10 17.99 37.43
C LYS A 167 -38.51 17.03 36.39
N VAL A 168 -39.26 16.01 35.97
CA VAL A 168 -38.87 15.06 34.96
C VAL A 168 -38.58 15.77 33.64
N ASP A 169 -39.35 16.79 33.26
CA ASP A 169 -39.09 17.57 32.03
C ASP A 169 -37.79 18.37 32.14
N VAL A 170 -37.49 18.93 33.33
CA VAL A 170 -36.17 19.58 33.54
C VAL A 170 -35.00 18.60 33.40
N GLU A 171 -35.10 17.43 34.02
CA GLU A 171 -34.08 16.37 33.93
C GLU A 171 -33.87 15.90 32.47
N THR A 172 -34.98 15.68 31.77
CA THR A 172 -34.94 15.22 30.36
C THR A 172 -34.28 16.25 29.44
N THR A 173 -34.67 17.52 29.58
CA THR A 173 -34.10 18.61 28.76
C THR A 173 -32.65 18.91 29.14
N LEU A 174 -32.27 18.78 30.42
CA LEU A 174 -30.90 18.90 30.88
C LEU A 174 -30.00 17.76 30.28
N GLU A 175 -30.49 16.53 30.29
CA GLU A 175 -29.75 15.39 29.71
C GLU A 175 -29.61 15.57 28.19
N HIS A 176 -30.62 16.10 27.51
CA HIS A 176 -30.51 16.42 26.09
C HIS A 176 -29.39 17.43 25.82
N LEU A 177 -29.25 18.49 26.61
CA LEU A 177 -28.13 19.45 26.52
C LEU A 177 -26.78 18.76 26.75
N ARG A 178 -26.71 17.84 27.73
CA ARG A 178 -25.54 17.09 28.09
C ARG A 178 -25.05 16.19 26.94
N VAL A 179 -25.99 15.49 26.30
CA VAL A 179 -25.72 14.65 25.12
C VAL A 179 -25.17 15.49 23.96
N LEU A 180 -25.66 16.71 23.78
CA LEU A 180 -25.13 17.66 22.79
C LEU A 180 -23.78 18.27 23.18
N GLY A 181 -23.24 17.96 24.37
CA GLY A 181 -21.96 18.44 24.86
C GLY A 181 -21.95 19.92 25.27
N VAL A 182 -23.11 20.47 25.67
CA VAL A 182 -23.29 21.87 26.04
C VAL A 182 -23.41 22.03 27.55
N ASP A 183 -22.72 23.02 28.07
CA ASP A 183 -22.86 23.44 29.45
C ASP A 183 -24.10 24.33 29.59
N LYS A 184 -25.00 23.99 30.56
CA LYS A 184 -26.24 24.72 30.88
C LYS A 184 -25.95 26.19 31.29
N ASP A 185 -24.77 26.47 31.85
CA ASP A 185 -24.38 27.78 32.36
C ASP A 185 -23.75 28.71 31.31
N HIS A 186 -23.35 28.12 30.13
CA HIS A 186 -22.72 28.86 29.05
C HIS A 186 -23.42 28.64 27.69
N PRO A 187 -24.61 29.24 27.49
CA PRO A 187 -25.40 29.05 26.28
C PRO A 187 -24.81 29.82 25.09
N SER A 188 -23.78 29.31 24.47
CA SER A 188 -23.11 30.02 23.38
C SER A 188 -23.67 29.70 21.98
N GLY A 189 -24.56 28.73 21.86
CA GLY A 189 -24.98 28.19 20.55
C GLY A 189 -23.82 27.57 19.74
N ILE A 190 -22.63 27.52 20.34
CA ILE A 190 -21.41 26.98 19.73
C ILE A 190 -21.04 25.67 20.42
N VAL A 191 -20.85 24.63 19.62
CA VAL A 191 -20.33 23.33 20.05
C VAL A 191 -18.86 23.23 19.74
N GLU A 192 -18.11 22.74 20.70
CA GLU A 192 -16.70 22.36 20.51
C GLU A 192 -16.63 20.87 20.16
N ILE A 193 -16.18 20.56 18.95
CA ILE A 193 -15.88 19.18 18.56
C ILE A 193 -14.45 18.89 18.97
N LYS A 194 -14.29 17.90 19.85
CA LYS A 194 -13.03 17.52 20.47
C LYS A 194 -12.54 16.18 19.93
N ALA A 195 -11.22 15.98 19.95
CA ALA A 195 -10.58 14.74 19.58
C ALA A 195 -10.98 13.62 20.55
N PRO A 196 -11.57 12.49 20.09
CA PRO A 196 -11.92 11.36 20.96
C PRO A 196 -10.70 10.58 21.43
N VAL A 197 -9.60 10.61 20.65
CA VAL A 197 -8.32 9.92 20.90
C VAL A 197 -7.16 10.84 20.53
N SER A 198 -5.97 10.55 21.08
CA SER A 198 -4.74 11.17 20.64
C SER A 198 -4.23 10.49 19.37
N GLY A 199 -3.62 11.25 18.44
CA GLY A 199 -3.10 10.74 17.18
C GLY A 199 -2.84 11.84 16.15
N VAL A 200 -2.73 11.47 14.90
CA VAL A 200 -2.52 12.38 13.77
C VAL A 200 -3.82 12.46 12.96
N ILE A 201 -4.18 13.66 12.51
CA ILE A 201 -5.31 13.85 11.60
C ILE A 201 -4.91 13.35 10.23
N THR A 202 -5.51 12.23 9.80
CA THR A 202 -5.21 11.56 8.53
C THR A 202 -6.20 11.89 7.42
N ASP A 203 -7.37 12.44 7.76
CA ASP A 203 -8.35 12.93 6.79
C ASP A 203 -9.08 14.17 7.34
N GLN A 204 -9.39 15.11 6.46
CA GLN A 204 -10.13 16.33 6.75
C GLN A 204 -11.12 16.59 5.63
N GLN A 205 -12.43 16.50 5.94
CA GLN A 205 -13.51 16.73 4.99
C GLN A 205 -14.26 18.05 5.25
N VAL A 206 -13.83 18.81 6.24
CA VAL A 206 -14.46 20.06 6.65
C VAL A 206 -13.62 21.25 6.22
N THR A 207 -14.32 22.31 5.78
CA THR A 207 -13.74 23.63 5.46
C THR A 207 -14.40 24.72 6.28
N ASN A 208 -13.77 25.90 6.34
CA ASN A 208 -14.38 27.06 6.99
C ASN A 208 -15.72 27.42 6.34
N ALA A 209 -16.70 27.73 7.17
CA ALA A 209 -18.07 28.02 6.78
C ALA A 209 -18.88 26.86 6.17
N ALA A 210 -18.32 25.66 6.11
CA ALA A 210 -19.05 24.47 5.68
C ALA A 210 -20.16 24.10 6.67
N GLY A 211 -21.21 23.47 6.18
CA GLY A 211 -22.20 22.81 7.00
C GLY A 211 -21.69 21.45 7.50
N VAL A 212 -21.87 21.18 8.77
CA VAL A 212 -21.66 19.86 9.36
C VAL A 212 -23.01 19.30 9.76
N GLN A 213 -23.28 18.04 9.39
CA GLN A 213 -24.50 17.33 9.80
C GLN A 213 -24.18 16.42 10.99
N GLY A 214 -25.02 16.45 12.00
CA GLY A 214 -24.89 15.58 13.16
C GLY A 214 -25.17 14.13 12.79
N LEU A 215 -24.38 13.19 13.30
CA LEU A 215 -24.51 11.73 13.25
C LEU A 215 -24.59 11.07 11.85
N THR A 216 -25.18 11.73 10.86
CA THR A 216 -25.43 11.18 9.52
C THR A 216 -24.58 11.81 8.42
N GLY A 217 -23.80 12.84 8.76
CA GLY A 217 -22.95 13.54 7.81
C GLY A 217 -21.58 12.88 7.62
N ALA A 218 -20.80 13.42 6.69
CA ALA A 218 -19.39 13.07 6.55
C ALA A 218 -18.61 13.46 7.81
N ASN A 219 -17.69 12.61 8.24
CA ASN A 219 -16.84 12.88 9.40
C ASN A 219 -15.95 14.10 9.12
N PRO A 220 -16.00 15.15 9.94
CA PRO A 220 -15.16 16.32 9.71
C PRO A 220 -13.67 16.02 9.72
N PHE A 221 -13.24 15.07 10.57
CA PHE A 221 -11.87 14.59 10.67
C PHE A 221 -11.82 13.09 10.90
N THR A 222 -10.68 12.51 10.55
CA THR A 222 -10.30 11.16 10.95
C THR A 222 -8.95 11.22 11.66
N ILE A 223 -8.85 10.64 12.86
CA ILE A 223 -7.63 10.59 13.66
C ILE A 223 -7.11 9.17 13.67
N SER A 224 -5.82 8.99 13.36
CA SER A 224 -5.17 7.68 13.37
C SER A 224 -3.93 7.70 14.28
N ASP A 225 -3.75 6.63 15.03
CA ASP A 225 -2.48 6.34 15.71
C ASP A 225 -1.52 5.73 14.69
N LEU A 226 -0.52 6.49 14.29
CA LEU A 226 0.48 6.09 13.29
C LEU A 226 1.73 5.44 13.91
N SER A 227 1.73 5.11 15.20
CA SER A 227 2.84 4.38 15.86
C SER A 227 3.03 2.96 15.29
N SER A 228 1.98 2.40 14.70
CA SER A 228 1.98 1.20 13.89
C SER A 228 1.20 1.46 12.61
N VAL A 229 1.73 1.00 11.49
CA VAL A 229 1.11 1.18 10.18
C VAL A 229 0.95 -0.16 9.46
N TRP A 230 0.06 -0.21 8.53
CA TRP A 230 -0.07 -1.30 7.60
C TRP A 230 0.64 -0.98 6.30
N ILE A 231 1.35 -1.96 5.77
CA ILE A 231 1.82 -1.94 4.39
C ILE A 231 0.89 -2.84 3.60
N LEU A 232 0.21 -2.27 2.64
CA LEU A 232 -0.66 -3.00 1.72
C LEU A 232 0.12 -3.29 0.46
N CYS A 233 0.56 -4.56 0.33
CA CYS A 233 1.34 -5.04 -0.81
C CYS A 233 0.43 -5.69 -1.84
N ASP A 234 0.76 -5.49 -3.12
CA ASP A 234 0.08 -6.14 -4.25
C ASP A 234 0.87 -7.37 -4.67
N VAL A 235 0.33 -8.56 -4.38
CA VAL A 235 0.95 -9.86 -4.72
C VAL A 235 0.18 -10.49 -5.85
N TYR A 236 0.88 -10.87 -6.92
CA TYR A 236 0.28 -11.54 -8.06
C TYR A 236 -0.23 -12.95 -7.70
N GLU A 237 -1.27 -13.38 -8.40
CA GLU A 237 -1.91 -14.69 -8.21
C GLU A 237 -0.89 -15.86 -8.24
N ASN A 238 0.08 -15.79 -9.14
CA ASN A 238 1.10 -16.84 -9.31
C ASN A 238 2.07 -16.96 -8.12
N ASP A 239 2.24 -15.86 -7.35
CA ASP A 239 3.19 -15.77 -6.25
C ASP A 239 2.52 -16.01 -4.88
N LEU A 240 1.18 -16.08 -4.84
CA LEU A 240 0.42 -16.22 -3.60
C LEU A 240 0.70 -17.52 -2.86
N ALA A 241 1.06 -18.59 -3.58
CA ALA A 241 1.37 -19.88 -2.99
C ALA A 241 2.61 -19.86 -2.06
N ASP A 242 3.51 -18.89 -2.29
CA ASP A 242 4.75 -18.73 -1.53
C ASP A 242 4.63 -17.71 -0.38
N VAL A 243 3.44 -17.12 -0.16
CA VAL A 243 3.21 -16.09 0.88
C VAL A 243 2.31 -16.64 1.97
N HIS A 244 2.77 -16.58 3.24
CA HIS A 244 2.01 -17.13 4.37
C HIS A 244 1.85 -16.11 5.49
N VAL A 245 0.70 -16.15 6.16
CA VAL A 245 0.44 -15.31 7.34
C VAL A 245 1.42 -15.67 8.47
N GLY A 246 1.98 -14.64 9.10
CA GLY A 246 2.96 -14.78 10.19
C GLY A 246 4.42 -14.73 9.74
N GLU A 247 4.72 -14.80 8.45
CA GLU A 247 6.07 -14.63 7.91
C GLU A 247 6.58 -13.20 8.08
N ASN A 248 7.91 -13.09 8.17
CA ASN A 248 8.56 -11.80 8.24
C ASN A 248 8.69 -11.19 6.83
N ALA A 249 8.58 -9.88 6.79
CA ALA A 249 8.78 -9.09 5.59
C ALA A 249 9.76 -7.96 5.87
N ASP A 250 10.73 -7.79 4.99
CA ASP A 250 11.66 -6.67 4.99
C ASP A 250 11.06 -5.53 4.17
N ILE A 251 10.93 -4.36 4.78
CA ILE A 251 10.28 -3.20 4.17
C ILE A 251 11.31 -2.11 3.96
N ARG A 252 11.44 -1.65 2.72
CA ARG A 252 12.23 -0.48 2.33
C ARG A 252 11.32 0.60 1.79
N LEU A 253 11.45 1.79 2.36
CA LEU A 253 10.74 2.96 1.84
C LEU A 253 11.57 3.58 0.70
N ASN A 254 10.90 3.94 -0.39
CA ASN A 254 11.58 4.63 -1.49
C ASN A 254 12.16 5.99 -1.06
N ALA A 255 11.54 6.63 -0.07
CA ALA A 255 12.04 7.89 0.50
C ALA A 255 13.28 7.72 1.42
N TYR A 256 13.53 6.53 1.96
CA TYR A 256 14.64 6.22 2.87
C TYR A 256 15.23 4.85 2.52
N PRO A 257 15.96 4.73 1.40
CA PRO A 257 16.44 3.44 0.88
C PRO A 257 17.43 2.74 1.80
N ASP A 258 18.17 3.49 2.62
CA ASP A 258 19.18 2.97 3.55
C ASP A 258 18.56 2.38 4.83
N LYS A 259 17.27 2.62 5.08
CA LYS A 259 16.58 2.13 6.28
C LYS A 259 15.77 0.89 5.96
N LEU A 260 16.09 -0.19 6.68
CA LEU A 260 15.36 -1.43 6.63
C LEU A 260 14.43 -1.52 7.84
N TYR A 261 13.15 -1.76 7.57
CA TYR A 261 12.16 -2.05 8.60
C TYR A 261 11.71 -3.48 8.45
N THR A 262 11.36 -4.11 9.56
CA THR A 262 10.85 -5.47 9.55
C THR A 262 9.41 -5.47 10.03
N GLY A 263 8.56 -6.18 9.32
CA GLY A 263 7.16 -6.39 9.67
C GLY A 263 6.76 -7.84 9.59
N LYS A 264 5.51 -8.14 9.97
CA LYS A 264 4.92 -9.47 9.82
C LYS A 264 3.69 -9.42 8.93
N ILE A 265 3.57 -10.41 8.07
CA ILE A 265 2.35 -10.62 7.26
C ILE A 265 1.22 -10.95 8.22
N SER A 266 0.26 -10.05 8.33
CA SER A 266 -0.87 -10.17 9.26
C SER A 266 -2.15 -10.68 8.60
N ASN A 267 -2.27 -10.50 7.29
CA ASN A 267 -3.44 -10.96 6.53
C ASN A 267 -3.11 -11.05 5.04
N ILE A 268 -3.76 -11.99 4.37
CA ILE A 268 -3.78 -12.14 2.91
C ILE A 268 -5.24 -11.97 2.50
N GLY A 269 -5.53 -10.97 1.69
CA GLY A 269 -6.88 -10.67 1.23
C GLY A 269 -7.48 -11.84 0.43
N PRO A 270 -8.72 -12.23 0.70
CA PRO A 270 -9.37 -13.35 0.00
C PRO A 270 -9.89 -12.97 -1.40
N ILE A 271 -9.81 -11.70 -1.77
CA ILE A 271 -10.35 -11.18 -3.03
C ILE A 271 -9.19 -10.66 -3.87
N LEU A 272 -9.13 -11.10 -5.11
CA LEU A 272 -8.21 -10.58 -6.12
C LEU A 272 -8.82 -9.33 -6.78
N ASP A 273 -7.99 -8.34 -7.05
CA ASP A 273 -8.36 -7.24 -7.94
C ASP A 273 -8.43 -7.79 -9.37
N PRO A 274 -9.61 -7.75 -10.03
CA PRO A 274 -9.79 -8.36 -11.35
C PRO A 274 -9.00 -7.66 -12.46
N ASN A 275 -8.62 -6.39 -12.28
CA ASN A 275 -7.91 -5.61 -13.30
C ASN A 275 -6.42 -5.93 -13.34
N ILE A 276 -5.81 -6.10 -12.17
CA ILE A 276 -4.37 -6.31 -12.03
C ILE A 276 -4.02 -7.73 -11.54
N ARG A 277 -5.02 -8.55 -11.21
CA ARG A 277 -4.89 -9.93 -10.69
C ARG A 277 -3.93 -10.06 -9.51
N THR A 278 -4.04 -9.15 -8.57
CA THR A 278 -3.26 -9.16 -7.34
C THR A 278 -4.15 -9.33 -6.12
N ALA A 279 -3.66 -10.00 -5.09
CA ALA A 279 -4.23 -9.99 -3.76
C ALA A 279 -3.55 -8.92 -2.91
N LYS A 280 -4.31 -8.26 -2.04
CA LYS A 280 -3.76 -7.35 -1.05
C LYS A 280 -3.21 -8.15 0.13
N VAL A 281 -1.89 -8.12 0.30
CA VAL A 281 -1.22 -8.69 1.46
C VAL A 281 -0.90 -7.57 2.44
N ARG A 282 -1.36 -7.74 3.68
CA ARG A 282 -1.17 -6.75 4.74
C ARG A 282 0.00 -7.13 5.63
N VAL A 283 0.99 -6.26 5.69
CA VAL A 283 2.12 -6.37 6.61
C VAL A 283 1.98 -5.33 7.70
N GLN A 284 2.08 -5.73 8.95
CA GLN A 284 2.06 -4.82 10.09
C GLN A 284 3.49 -4.44 10.47
N VAL A 285 3.74 -3.13 10.55
CA VAL A 285 5.07 -2.56 10.82
C VAL A 285 5.00 -1.52 11.93
N ALA A 286 5.92 -1.58 12.88
CA ALA A 286 6.06 -0.56 13.90
C ALA A 286 6.68 0.72 13.31
N ASN A 287 6.13 1.88 13.68
CA ASN A 287 6.54 3.19 13.18
C ASN A 287 6.77 4.21 14.33
N PRO A 288 7.63 3.91 15.31
CA PRO A 288 7.79 4.73 16.52
C PRO A 288 8.32 6.14 16.21
N ALA A 289 9.09 6.29 15.15
CA ALA A 289 9.64 7.58 14.73
C ALA A 289 8.72 8.37 13.76
N LEU A 290 7.52 7.84 13.42
CA LEU A 290 6.56 8.42 12.49
C LEU A 290 7.14 8.76 11.11
N LEU A 291 8.21 8.06 10.69
CA LEU A 291 8.87 8.27 9.40
C LEU A 291 8.05 7.68 8.24
N MET A 292 7.30 6.63 8.49
CA MET A 292 6.37 6.06 7.51
C MET A 292 5.10 6.92 7.48
N ARG A 293 4.94 7.68 6.42
CA ARG A 293 3.75 8.51 6.22
C ARG A 293 2.76 7.76 5.32
N VAL A 294 1.48 7.92 5.62
CA VAL A 294 0.39 7.35 4.81
C VAL A 294 0.54 7.80 3.35
N GLY A 295 0.38 6.84 2.43
CA GLY A 295 0.55 7.07 0.98
C GLY A 295 1.97 6.90 0.46
N MET A 296 3.00 6.68 1.32
CA MET A 296 4.36 6.38 0.83
C MET A 296 4.40 5.02 0.14
N PHE A 297 5.17 4.95 -0.96
CA PHE A 297 5.48 3.70 -1.64
C PHE A 297 6.65 2.99 -0.95
N VAL A 298 6.55 1.68 -0.90
CA VAL A 298 7.54 0.79 -0.31
C VAL A 298 7.81 -0.40 -1.23
N THR A 299 9.00 -0.98 -1.07
CA THR A 299 9.30 -2.32 -1.57
C THR A 299 9.35 -3.26 -0.38
N ALA A 300 8.53 -4.30 -0.41
CA ALA A 300 8.51 -5.36 0.58
C ALA A 300 9.17 -6.61 0.01
N THR A 301 10.09 -7.21 0.76
CA THR A 301 10.70 -8.50 0.45
C THR A 301 10.15 -9.53 1.42
N PHE A 302 9.35 -10.47 0.92
CA PHE A 302 8.82 -11.58 1.68
C PHE A 302 9.82 -12.73 1.67
N HIS A 303 10.02 -13.35 2.83
CA HIS A 303 10.90 -14.49 3.00
C HIS A 303 10.05 -15.76 3.06
N GLY A 304 9.94 -16.43 1.90
CA GLY A 304 9.17 -17.68 1.79
C GLY A 304 9.84 -18.82 2.56
N GLN A 305 9.07 -19.83 2.89
CA GLN A 305 9.57 -21.04 3.57
C GLN A 305 10.20 -22.06 2.60
N ARG A 306 9.95 -21.90 1.31
CA ARG A 306 10.46 -22.79 0.29
C ARG A 306 11.97 -22.64 0.17
N LYS A 307 12.68 -23.72 0.45
CA LYS A 307 14.12 -23.80 0.25
C LYS A 307 14.39 -24.06 -1.22
N GLU A 308 15.16 -23.20 -1.84
CA GLU A 308 15.60 -23.35 -3.22
C GLU A 308 17.10 -23.63 -3.23
N ARG A 309 17.50 -24.56 -4.08
CA ARG A 309 18.91 -24.86 -4.30
C ARG A 309 19.36 -24.04 -5.50
N VAL A 310 20.31 -23.19 -5.28
CA VAL A 310 20.85 -22.30 -6.28
C VAL A 310 22.34 -22.53 -6.45
N ALA A 311 22.85 -22.22 -7.62
CA ALA A 311 24.29 -22.20 -7.87
C ALA A 311 24.91 -20.96 -7.22
N ALA A 312 26.02 -21.12 -6.53
CA ALA A 312 26.80 -20.01 -5.95
C ALA A 312 28.21 -20.00 -6.51
N VAL A 313 28.71 -18.82 -6.83
CA VAL A 313 30.07 -18.57 -7.31
C VAL A 313 30.66 -17.35 -6.61
N PRO A 314 31.98 -17.22 -6.51
CA PRO A 314 32.57 -15.98 -6.04
C PRO A 314 32.10 -14.79 -6.90
N ALA A 315 31.77 -13.67 -6.27
CA ALA A 315 31.28 -12.48 -6.99
C ALA A 315 32.27 -12.00 -8.07
N SER A 316 33.59 -12.24 -7.89
CA SER A 316 34.63 -11.94 -8.89
C SER A 316 34.59 -12.84 -10.14
N ALA A 317 33.87 -13.97 -10.09
CA ALA A 317 33.70 -14.87 -11.24
C ALA A 317 32.62 -14.38 -12.20
N ILE A 318 31.79 -13.43 -11.78
CA ILE A 318 30.75 -12.83 -12.63
C ILE A 318 31.27 -11.55 -13.26
N LEU A 319 31.14 -11.47 -14.56
CA LEU A 319 31.47 -10.30 -15.36
C LEU A 319 30.19 -9.60 -15.79
N HIS A 320 30.00 -8.36 -15.34
CA HIS A 320 28.90 -7.52 -15.78
C HIS A 320 29.32 -6.73 -17.04
N LEU A 321 28.71 -7.05 -18.16
CA LEU A 321 29.05 -6.40 -19.44
C LEU A 321 27.77 -6.16 -20.26
N HIS A 322 27.53 -4.91 -20.69
CA HIS A 322 26.39 -4.49 -21.52
C HIS A 322 25.02 -5.00 -20.99
N ASP A 323 24.73 -4.71 -19.73
CA ASP A 323 23.48 -5.11 -19.04
C ASP A 323 23.22 -6.62 -18.96
N ARG A 324 24.27 -7.44 -19.11
CA ARG A 324 24.24 -8.89 -18.99
C ARG A 324 25.35 -9.38 -18.09
N ASP A 325 25.10 -10.51 -17.48
CA ASP A 325 26.02 -11.19 -16.59
C ASP A 325 26.64 -12.38 -17.32
N TRP A 326 27.95 -12.54 -17.16
CA TRP A 326 28.72 -13.59 -17.85
C TRP A 326 29.64 -14.29 -16.89
N VAL A 327 29.86 -15.57 -17.11
CA VAL A 327 30.93 -16.35 -16.47
C VAL A 327 31.79 -17.03 -17.54
N TYR A 328 33.03 -17.38 -17.20
CA TYR A 328 33.91 -18.12 -18.08
C TYR A 328 34.07 -19.55 -17.62
N VAL A 329 33.73 -20.50 -18.50
CA VAL A 329 33.78 -21.95 -18.26
C VAL A 329 34.98 -22.49 -19.10
N PRO A 330 35.80 -23.41 -18.55
CA PRO A 330 36.89 -24.01 -19.31
C PRO A 330 36.37 -24.81 -20.49
N ALA A 331 36.93 -24.55 -21.69
CA ALA A 331 36.63 -25.24 -22.96
C ALA A 331 37.78 -26.11 -23.47
N GLY A 332 38.76 -26.39 -22.60
CA GLY A 332 39.95 -27.20 -22.89
C GLY A 332 41.08 -26.47 -23.64
N ARG A 333 42.32 -26.96 -23.45
CA ARG A 333 43.54 -26.44 -24.13
C ARG A 333 43.71 -24.91 -24.08
N GLY A 334 43.57 -24.32 -22.90
CA GLY A 334 43.75 -22.86 -22.71
C GLY A 334 42.67 -22.00 -23.32
N ARG A 335 41.50 -22.60 -23.60
CA ARG A 335 40.30 -21.91 -24.08
C ARG A 335 39.26 -21.81 -23.01
N PHE A 336 38.59 -20.66 -22.95
CA PHE A 336 37.50 -20.39 -22.05
C PHE A 336 36.29 -19.93 -22.86
N ARG A 337 35.11 -20.48 -22.54
CA ARG A 337 33.85 -20.09 -23.17
C ARG A 337 33.11 -19.14 -22.26
N ARG A 338 32.68 -18.03 -22.78
CA ARG A 338 31.81 -17.09 -22.13
C ARG A 338 30.36 -17.63 -22.14
N VAL A 339 29.75 -17.77 -20.99
CA VAL A 339 28.39 -18.25 -20.81
C VAL A 339 27.56 -17.15 -20.14
N GLU A 340 26.45 -16.83 -20.77
CA GLU A 340 25.48 -15.87 -20.18
C GLU A 340 24.81 -16.50 -18.97
N VAL A 341 24.80 -15.77 -17.87
CA VAL A 341 24.17 -16.19 -16.62
C VAL A 341 23.23 -15.11 -16.11
N ARG A 342 22.32 -15.47 -15.26
CA ARG A 342 21.51 -14.52 -14.53
C ARG A 342 21.97 -14.51 -13.07
N ALA A 343 22.69 -13.46 -12.70
CA ALA A 343 23.13 -13.27 -11.32
C ALA A 343 21.94 -12.93 -10.40
N GLY A 344 21.95 -13.49 -9.21
CA GLY A 344 20.98 -13.23 -8.16
C GLY A 344 21.56 -12.37 -7.03
N ALA A 345 21.10 -12.62 -5.81
CA ALA A 345 21.51 -11.87 -4.63
C ALA A 345 22.94 -12.18 -4.21
N ASN A 346 23.57 -11.20 -3.54
CA ASN A 346 24.84 -11.44 -2.87
C ASN A 346 24.62 -12.35 -1.66
N LEU A 347 25.45 -13.38 -1.54
CA LEU A 347 25.49 -14.34 -0.46
C LEU A 347 26.60 -13.99 0.55
N PRO A 348 26.62 -14.62 1.74
CA PRO A 348 27.78 -14.53 2.64
C PRO A 348 29.08 -14.95 1.96
N ASP A 349 30.22 -14.62 2.57
CA ASP A 349 31.58 -15.01 2.11
C ASP A 349 31.97 -14.48 0.70
N LYS A 350 31.36 -13.37 0.25
CA LYS A 350 31.58 -12.77 -1.07
C LYS A 350 31.18 -13.68 -2.23
N GLU A 351 30.29 -14.59 -2.01
CA GLU A 351 29.64 -15.38 -3.04
C GLU A 351 28.43 -14.64 -3.62
N GLN A 352 28.06 -15.01 -4.83
CA GLN A 352 26.89 -14.50 -5.49
C GLN A 352 26.08 -15.66 -6.06
N GLU A 353 24.80 -15.58 -5.89
CA GLU A 353 23.81 -16.51 -6.42
C GLU A 353 23.77 -16.42 -7.94
N VAL A 354 23.65 -17.57 -8.61
CA VAL A 354 23.37 -17.66 -10.03
C VAL A 354 22.06 -18.42 -10.24
N LEU A 355 21.09 -17.70 -10.78
CA LEU A 355 19.71 -18.20 -10.96
C LEU A 355 19.58 -19.10 -12.20
N SER A 356 20.41 -18.88 -13.22
CA SER A 356 20.40 -19.69 -14.45
C SER A 356 21.70 -19.51 -15.25
N GLY A 357 22.02 -20.48 -16.11
CA GLY A 357 23.14 -20.45 -17.03
C GLY A 357 24.28 -21.40 -16.67
N ILE A 358 24.44 -21.77 -15.41
CA ILE A 358 25.43 -22.77 -14.93
C ILE A 358 24.79 -23.70 -13.91
N GLU A 359 25.36 -24.90 -13.78
CA GLU A 359 24.90 -25.91 -12.84
C GLU A 359 25.92 -26.14 -11.70
N PRO A 360 25.47 -26.50 -10.49
CA PRO A 360 26.37 -26.89 -9.41
C PRO A 360 27.35 -28.01 -9.86
N GLY A 361 28.60 -27.87 -9.46
CA GLY A 361 29.67 -28.82 -9.83
C GLY A 361 30.45 -28.46 -11.11
N GLN A 362 29.97 -27.53 -11.89
CA GLN A 362 30.75 -26.97 -13.02
C GLN A 362 31.93 -26.14 -12.51
N GLU A 363 32.97 -26.00 -13.32
CA GLU A 363 34.12 -25.16 -13.03
C GLU A 363 34.01 -23.82 -13.77
N VAL A 364 34.24 -22.72 -13.03
CA VAL A 364 34.25 -21.36 -13.59
C VAL A 364 35.55 -20.66 -13.19
N VAL A 365 35.96 -19.65 -13.98
CA VAL A 365 37.11 -18.84 -13.67
C VAL A 365 36.84 -17.93 -12.49
N THR A 366 37.72 -17.89 -11.50
CA THR A 366 37.54 -17.14 -10.24
C THR A 366 37.52 -15.62 -10.48
N ASN A 367 38.22 -15.11 -11.49
CA ASN A 367 38.29 -13.69 -11.79
C ASN A 367 38.01 -13.44 -13.28
N ALA A 368 36.75 -13.25 -13.60
CA ALA A 368 36.29 -13.09 -14.98
C ALA A 368 36.78 -11.78 -15.63
N LEU A 369 36.91 -10.70 -14.87
CA LEU A 369 37.34 -9.39 -15.35
C LEU A 369 38.84 -9.43 -15.81
N VAL A 370 39.70 -10.11 -15.06
CA VAL A 370 41.11 -10.23 -15.41
C VAL A 370 41.27 -11.05 -16.70
N LEU A 371 40.51 -12.14 -16.86
CA LEU A 371 40.51 -12.93 -18.09
C LEU A 371 40.03 -12.12 -19.29
N GLN A 372 38.96 -11.35 -19.16
CA GLN A 372 38.44 -10.50 -20.23
C GLN A 372 39.49 -9.47 -20.69
N ASN A 373 40.12 -8.76 -19.73
CA ASN A 373 41.14 -7.76 -20.04
C ASN A 373 42.39 -8.36 -20.69
N THR A 374 42.77 -9.60 -20.34
CA THR A 374 43.93 -10.28 -20.96
C THR A 374 43.60 -10.74 -22.38
N ALA A 375 42.38 -11.04 -22.69
CA ALA A 375 41.97 -11.48 -24.02
C ALA A 375 41.79 -10.33 -25.04
N GLU A 376 41.62 -9.10 -24.56
CA GLU A 376 41.50 -7.89 -25.38
C GLU A 376 42.84 -7.22 -25.69
N GLN A 377 43.94 -7.70 -25.09
CA GLN A 377 45.32 -7.26 -25.38
C GLN A 377 45.96 -8.14 -26.45
#